data_480549455ae220778f5227fbdaecfe60
#
_entry.id   480549455ae220778f5227fbdaecfe60
#
_cell.length_a   1.000
_cell.length_b   1.000
_cell.length_c   1.000
_cell.angle_alpha   90.00
_cell.angle_beta   90.00
_cell.angle_gamma   90.00
#
_symmetry.space_group_name_H-M   'P 1'
#
loop_
_entity.id
_entity.type
_entity.pdbx_description
1 polymer ?
#
loop_
_entity_poly.entity_id
_entity_poly.type
_entity_poly.pdbx_seq_one_letter_code
_entity_poly.pdbx_strand_id
1 'polypeptide(L)'
;MNEVTEAFGRLRRIITATDPDGKSEIMIDDGPAATFLSGDVAGLFEIWSDQSHGPLETSKTTDQAAGKPILSPAAGKVKIRWFSIAPNDGSIPEETIREMTRAAFVEMGAGDHQPDTRKHPAMHVTDTLDAIILIKGQVKLILDKEET
;
A
#
# COMPACT_ATOMS: atom_id res chain seq x y z
N MET A 1 -5.42 -10.98 18.31
CA MET A 1 -4.64 -10.65 17.12
C MET A 1 -5.52 -11.11 15.97
N ASN A 2 -6.00 -10.22 15.12
CA ASN A 2 -6.93 -10.61 14.06
C ASN A 2 -6.17 -11.13 12.83
N GLU A 3 -6.91 -11.68 11.85
CA GLU A 3 -6.32 -12.25 10.63
C GLU A 3 -5.46 -11.25 9.85
N VAL A 4 -5.80 -9.97 9.87
CA VAL A 4 -5.02 -8.91 9.22
C VAL A 4 -3.65 -8.80 9.90
N THR A 5 -3.60 -8.61 11.20
CA THR A 5 -2.35 -8.48 11.97
C THR A 5 -1.52 -9.77 11.92
N GLU A 6 -2.17 -10.94 11.95
CA GLU A 6 -1.47 -12.23 11.89
C GLU A 6 -0.87 -12.52 10.51
N ALA A 7 -1.57 -12.17 9.43
CA ALA A 7 -1.05 -12.29 8.07
C ALA A 7 0.20 -11.43 7.87
N PHE A 8 0.28 -10.27 8.51
CA PHE A 8 1.35 -9.31 8.35
C PHE A 8 2.57 -9.53 9.21
N GLY A 9 2.43 -10.15 10.37
CA GLY A 9 3.56 -10.62 11.17
C GLY A 9 4.43 -11.67 10.45
N ARG A 10 3.97 -12.14 9.28
CA ARG A 10 4.67 -13.12 8.42
C ARG A 10 5.20 -12.53 7.12
N LEU A 11 4.93 -11.24 6.84
CA LEU A 11 5.45 -10.61 5.62
C LEU A 11 6.96 -10.45 5.74
N ARG A 12 7.67 -11.11 4.84
CA ARG A 12 9.11 -10.98 4.66
C ARG A 12 9.35 -10.45 3.26
N ARG A 13 10.20 -9.45 3.14
CA ARG A 13 10.72 -8.96 1.87
C ARG A 13 12.21 -9.23 1.78
N ILE A 14 12.67 -9.58 0.60
CA ILE A 14 14.08 -9.71 0.28
C ILE A 14 14.36 -8.75 -0.87
N ILE A 15 15.25 -7.80 -0.66
CA ILE A 15 15.69 -6.87 -1.70
C ILE A 15 17.16 -7.15 -1.96
N THR A 16 17.50 -7.33 -3.22
CA THR A 16 18.87 -7.59 -3.66
C THR A 16 19.51 -6.34 -4.24
N ALA A 17 20.80 -6.24 -4.12
CA ALA A 17 21.63 -5.18 -4.72
C ALA A 17 22.85 -5.78 -5.40
N THR A 18 23.69 -4.91 -5.96
CA THR A 18 24.97 -5.28 -6.52
C THR A 18 26.07 -4.56 -5.72
N ASP A 19 27.02 -5.32 -5.22
CA ASP A 19 28.16 -4.79 -4.50
C ASP A 19 29.17 -4.04 -5.43
N PRO A 20 30.17 -3.35 -4.88
CA PRO A 20 31.17 -2.65 -5.69
C PRO A 20 31.96 -3.55 -6.64
N ASP A 21 32.06 -4.84 -6.37
CA ASP A 21 32.74 -5.83 -7.22
C ASP A 21 31.82 -6.41 -8.30
N GLY A 22 30.58 -5.92 -8.42
CA GLY A 22 29.59 -6.35 -9.41
C GLY A 22 28.90 -7.65 -9.07
N LYS A 23 28.93 -8.10 -7.81
CA LYS A 23 28.28 -9.32 -7.35
C LYS A 23 26.94 -9.01 -6.69
N SER A 24 25.98 -9.90 -6.86
CA SER A 24 24.67 -9.78 -6.20
C SER A 24 24.78 -10.08 -4.72
N GLU A 25 24.14 -9.27 -3.92
CA GLU A 25 24.03 -9.43 -2.47
C GLU A 25 22.59 -9.19 -1.99
N ILE A 26 22.28 -9.62 -0.78
CA ILE A 26 21.03 -9.27 -0.12
C ILE A 26 21.24 -7.93 0.58
N MET A 27 20.54 -6.89 0.10
CA MET A 27 20.53 -5.58 0.73
C MET A 27 19.60 -5.52 1.94
N ILE A 28 18.44 -6.13 1.83
CA ILE A 28 17.41 -6.17 2.88
C ILE A 28 16.83 -7.58 2.96
N ASP A 29 16.73 -8.12 4.16
CA ASP A 29 15.99 -9.33 4.50
C ASP A 29 15.23 -9.05 5.80
N ASP A 30 14.01 -8.51 5.68
CA ASP A 30 13.23 -8.01 6.82
C ASP A 30 11.73 -8.00 6.50
N GLY A 31 10.93 -7.46 7.40
CA GLY A 31 9.52 -7.14 7.19
C GLY A 31 9.30 -5.98 6.21
N PRO A 32 8.06 -5.46 6.14
CA PRO A 32 7.74 -4.27 5.34
C PRO A 32 8.59 -3.07 5.75
N ALA A 33 8.92 -2.20 4.80
CA ALA A 33 9.65 -0.95 5.04
C ALA A 33 8.89 0.01 5.97
N ALA A 34 7.58 0.06 5.79
CA ALA A 34 6.66 0.84 6.59
C ALA A 34 5.28 0.18 6.59
N THR A 35 4.52 0.42 7.64
CA THR A 35 3.21 -0.18 7.86
C THR A 35 2.22 0.90 8.27
N PHE A 36 1.04 0.86 7.67
CA PHE A 36 -0.13 1.62 8.10
C PHE A 36 -1.28 0.66 8.39
N LEU A 37 -1.91 0.79 9.55
CA LEU A 37 -3.06 0.00 9.96
C LEU A 37 -4.24 0.92 10.25
N SER A 38 -5.38 0.66 9.64
CA SER A 38 -6.66 1.28 9.97
C SER A 38 -7.46 0.33 10.85
N GLY A 39 -7.15 0.33 12.13
CA GLY A 39 -7.68 -0.64 13.08
C GLY A 39 -7.46 -2.08 12.62
N ASP A 40 -8.50 -2.90 12.77
CA ASP A 40 -8.53 -4.29 12.30
C ASP A 40 -9.15 -4.44 10.91
N VAL A 41 -9.43 -3.32 10.22
CA VAL A 41 -10.20 -3.29 8.97
C VAL A 41 -9.29 -3.36 7.74
N ALA A 42 -8.16 -2.66 7.78
CA ALA A 42 -7.25 -2.61 6.65
C ALA A 42 -5.79 -2.41 7.09
N GLY A 43 -4.88 -2.92 6.27
CA GLY A 43 -3.45 -2.71 6.43
C GLY A 43 -2.77 -2.42 5.10
N LEU A 44 -1.82 -1.51 5.09
CA LEU A 44 -0.98 -1.17 3.96
C LEU A 44 0.49 -1.32 4.37
N PHE A 45 1.28 -1.96 3.51
CA PHE A 45 2.64 -2.40 3.79
C PHE A 45 3.53 -2.03 2.62
N GLU A 46 4.43 -1.09 2.83
CA GLU A 46 5.38 -0.66 1.81
C GLU A 46 6.48 -1.73 1.63
N ILE A 47 6.64 -2.17 0.40
CA ILE A 47 7.64 -3.19 0.02
C ILE A 47 8.85 -2.51 -0.58
N TRP A 48 8.65 -1.69 -1.62
CA TRP A 48 9.71 -1.00 -2.33
C TRP A 48 9.20 0.29 -2.97
N SER A 49 10.09 1.24 -3.13
CA SER A 49 9.86 2.45 -3.92
C SER A 49 11.12 2.79 -4.70
N ASP A 50 10.95 3.23 -5.94
CA ASP A 50 12.06 3.64 -6.78
C ASP A 50 11.63 4.68 -7.82
N GLN A 51 12.57 5.11 -8.64
CA GLN A 51 12.28 5.91 -9.83
C GLN A 51 11.59 5.05 -10.89
N SER A 52 10.63 5.63 -11.60
CA SER A 52 9.90 4.96 -12.69
C SER A 52 10.56 5.14 -14.05
N HIS A 53 11.66 5.85 -14.14
CA HIS A 53 12.36 6.18 -15.38
C HIS A 53 13.87 6.31 -15.14
N GLY A 54 14.62 6.22 -16.23
CA GLY A 54 16.08 6.31 -16.20
C GLY A 54 16.77 4.96 -15.96
N PRO A 55 18.10 4.95 -15.88
CA PRO A 55 18.88 3.75 -15.57
C PRO A 55 18.53 3.22 -14.17
N LEU A 56 18.47 1.90 -14.05
CA LEU A 56 18.35 1.26 -12.74
C LEU A 56 19.66 1.44 -11.96
N GLU A 57 19.55 1.90 -10.75
CA GLU A 57 20.66 1.99 -9.82
C GLU A 57 20.65 0.76 -8.90
N THR A 58 21.50 -0.21 -9.22
CA THR A 58 21.56 -1.50 -8.51
C THR A 58 22.45 -1.46 -7.27
N SER A 59 23.22 -0.38 -7.07
CA SER A 59 24.13 -0.19 -5.94
C SER A 59 23.52 0.62 -4.79
N LYS A 60 22.18 0.74 -4.75
CA LYS A 60 21.48 1.42 -3.65
C LYS A 60 21.70 0.70 -2.33
N THR A 61 22.06 1.46 -1.32
CA THR A 61 22.24 0.96 0.06
C THR A 61 21.16 1.45 1.01
N THR A 62 20.22 2.25 0.51
CA THR A 62 19.14 2.86 1.32
C THR A 62 17.78 2.28 0.93
N ASP A 63 17.01 1.92 1.94
CA ASP A 63 15.62 1.51 1.76
C ASP A 63 14.76 2.70 1.31
N GLN A 64 14.42 2.73 0.03
CA GLN A 64 13.65 3.82 -0.59
C GLN A 64 12.17 3.82 -0.18
N ALA A 65 11.67 2.74 0.41
CA ALA A 65 10.29 2.63 0.89
C ALA A 65 10.15 2.94 2.38
N ALA A 66 11.27 3.16 3.09
CA ALA A 66 11.26 3.50 4.51
C ALA A 66 10.62 4.88 4.74
N GLY A 67 10.01 5.03 5.91
CA GLY A 67 9.39 6.29 6.34
C GLY A 67 7.88 6.18 6.52
N LYS A 68 7.21 7.32 6.56
CA LYS A 68 5.75 7.36 6.71
C LYS A 68 5.07 6.86 5.43
N PRO A 69 4.12 5.91 5.52
CA PRO A 69 3.31 5.52 4.38
C PRO A 69 2.53 6.70 3.81
N ILE A 70 2.69 6.94 2.51
CA ILE A 70 1.97 7.96 1.75
C ILE A 70 1.22 7.26 0.64
N LEU A 71 -0.05 7.61 0.40
CA LEU A 71 -0.90 6.91 -0.55
C LEU A 71 -0.29 6.90 -1.95
N SER A 72 -0.04 8.05 -2.53
CA SER A 72 0.48 8.17 -3.89
C SER A 72 2.01 8.19 -3.91
N PRO A 73 2.67 7.57 -4.89
CA PRO A 73 4.08 7.83 -5.12
C PRO A 73 4.30 9.30 -5.50
N ALA A 74 5.46 9.85 -5.19
CA ALA A 74 5.86 11.14 -5.73
C ALA A 74 5.98 11.07 -7.27
N ALA A 75 5.90 12.22 -7.94
CA ALA A 75 6.05 12.29 -9.40
C ALA A 75 7.35 11.61 -9.86
N GLY A 76 7.24 10.77 -10.88
CA GLY A 76 8.36 9.99 -11.42
C GLY A 76 8.84 8.83 -10.54
N LYS A 77 8.02 8.42 -9.55
CA LYS A 77 8.30 7.28 -8.69
C LYS A 77 7.32 6.15 -8.91
N VAL A 78 7.75 4.94 -8.58
CA VAL A 78 6.92 3.73 -8.47
C VAL A 78 6.91 3.25 -7.03
N LYS A 79 5.81 2.66 -6.61
CA LYS A 79 5.67 1.98 -5.31
C LYS A 79 5.17 0.55 -5.51
N ILE A 80 5.72 -0.36 -4.73
CA ILE A 80 5.23 -1.72 -4.61
C ILE A 80 4.79 -1.91 -3.16
N ARG A 81 3.56 -2.38 -2.96
CA ARG A 81 2.99 -2.57 -1.63
C ARG A 81 2.07 -3.78 -1.56
N TRP A 82 1.96 -4.34 -0.38
CA TRP A 82 0.87 -5.23 -0.02
C TRP A 82 -0.22 -4.44 0.66
N PHE A 83 -1.46 -4.84 0.47
CA PHE A 83 -2.55 -4.37 1.32
C PHE A 83 -3.51 -5.52 1.63
N SER A 84 -4.18 -5.41 2.75
CA SER A 84 -5.23 -6.32 3.18
C SER A 84 -6.45 -5.53 3.58
N ILE A 85 -7.59 -6.07 3.24
CA ILE A 85 -8.90 -5.52 3.59
C ILE A 85 -9.68 -6.62 4.28
N ALA A 86 -10.17 -6.36 5.49
CA ALA A 86 -11.05 -7.27 6.19
C ALA A 86 -12.42 -7.33 5.47
N PRO A 87 -13.09 -8.48 5.50
CA PRO A 87 -14.46 -8.56 5.00
C PRO A 87 -15.36 -7.58 5.73
N ASN A 88 -16.22 -6.89 4.99
CA ASN A 88 -17.29 -6.09 5.59
C ASN A 88 -18.47 -7.03 5.89
N ASP A 89 -18.56 -7.48 7.11
CA ASP A 89 -19.64 -8.36 7.61
C ASP A 89 -20.82 -7.59 8.23
N GLY A 90 -20.79 -6.26 8.16
CA GLY A 90 -21.80 -5.38 8.73
C GLY A 90 -21.68 -5.16 10.24
N SER A 91 -20.64 -5.69 10.89
CA SER A 91 -20.41 -5.50 12.34
C SER A 91 -20.06 -4.06 12.70
N ILE A 92 -19.47 -3.31 11.76
CA ILE A 92 -19.08 -1.92 11.94
C ILE A 92 -20.12 -1.03 11.23
N PRO A 93 -20.73 -0.03 11.91
CA PRO A 93 -21.64 0.90 11.28
C PRO A 93 -20.98 1.63 10.10
N GLU A 94 -21.75 1.87 9.03
CA GLU A 94 -21.24 2.50 7.81
C GLU A 94 -20.61 3.88 8.07
N GLU A 95 -21.21 4.67 8.95
CA GLU A 95 -20.68 5.99 9.33
C GLU A 95 -19.31 5.88 9.99
N THR A 96 -19.12 4.88 10.86
CA THR A 96 -17.82 4.61 11.48
C THR A 96 -16.78 4.22 10.43
N ILE A 97 -17.15 3.39 9.44
CA ILE A 97 -16.27 3.05 8.32
C ILE A 97 -15.89 4.31 7.53
N ARG A 98 -16.84 5.22 7.28
CA ARG A 98 -16.58 6.50 6.59
C ARG A 98 -15.57 7.35 7.35
N GLU A 99 -15.77 7.52 8.64
CA GLU A 99 -14.88 8.30 9.50
C GLU A 99 -13.46 7.70 9.54
N MET A 100 -13.37 6.39 9.77
CA MET A 100 -12.09 5.67 9.79
C MET A 100 -11.36 5.77 8.44
N THR A 101 -12.09 5.59 7.34
CA THR A 101 -11.51 5.67 5.99
C THR A 101 -11.00 7.08 5.71
N ARG A 102 -11.79 8.10 6.00
CA ARG A 102 -11.37 9.50 5.84
C ARG A 102 -10.12 9.83 6.67
N ALA A 103 -10.09 9.40 7.93
CA ALA A 103 -8.93 9.59 8.79
C ALA A 103 -7.67 8.91 8.21
N ALA A 104 -7.82 7.69 7.70
CA ALA A 104 -6.75 6.95 7.05
C ALA A 104 -6.18 7.68 5.82
N PHE A 105 -7.05 8.22 4.95
CA PHE A 105 -6.62 9.00 3.79
C PHE A 105 -5.88 10.28 4.21
N VAL A 106 -6.38 11.01 5.19
CA VAL A 106 -5.71 12.20 5.74
C VAL A 106 -4.33 11.83 6.31
N GLU A 107 -4.25 10.75 7.07
CA GLU A 107 -2.99 10.29 7.64
C GLU A 107 -1.97 9.88 6.57
N MET A 108 -2.40 9.29 5.47
CA MET A 108 -1.56 8.95 4.33
C MET A 108 -1.31 10.11 3.36
N GLY A 109 -1.65 11.36 3.74
CA GLY A 109 -1.42 12.55 2.91
C GLY A 109 -2.31 12.64 1.66
N ALA A 110 -3.48 12.00 1.69
CA ALA A 110 -4.40 11.89 0.56
C ALA A 110 -5.83 12.36 0.90
N GLY A 111 -5.98 13.24 1.88
CA GLY A 111 -7.29 13.71 2.32
C GLY A 111 -8.06 14.49 1.25
N ASP A 112 -7.38 15.08 0.28
CA ASP A 112 -7.93 15.79 -0.87
C ASP A 112 -8.16 14.87 -2.10
N HIS A 113 -7.76 13.62 -2.03
CA HIS A 113 -7.95 12.63 -3.11
C HIS A 113 -9.36 12.01 -3.15
N GLN A 114 -10.25 12.38 -2.24
CA GLN A 114 -11.59 11.83 -2.12
C GLN A 114 -12.69 12.85 -2.53
N PRO A 115 -12.82 13.20 -3.83
CA PRO A 115 -13.77 14.22 -4.27
C PRO A 115 -15.23 13.76 -4.15
N ASP A 116 -15.50 12.46 -4.27
CA ASP A 116 -16.82 11.87 -4.17
C ASP A 116 -16.78 10.47 -3.53
N THR A 117 -17.32 10.34 -2.34
CA THR A 117 -17.38 9.08 -1.59
C THR A 117 -18.80 8.51 -1.45
N ARG A 118 -19.78 9.01 -2.21
CA ARG A 118 -21.18 8.59 -2.11
C ARG A 118 -21.36 7.12 -2.45
N LYS A 119 -20.63 6.62 -3.44
CA LYS A 119 -20.73 5.23 -3.89
C LYS A 119 -20.02 4.25 -2.94
N HIS A 120 -18.88 4.63 -2.39
CA HIS A 120 -18.15 3.87 -1.39
C HIS A 120 -17.21 4.78 -0.58
N PRO A 121 -17.04 4.58 0.72
CA PRO A 121 -16.17 5.43 1.55
C PRO A 121 -14.74 5.57 1.06
N ALA A 122 -14.18 4.52 0.45
CA ALA A 122 -12.81 4.50 -0.03
C ALA A 122 -12.65 4.94 -1.50
N MET A 123 -13.70 5.51 -2.14
CA MET A 123 -13.55 6.10 -3.46
C MET A 123 -12.52 7.23 -3.43
N HIS A 124 -11.57 7.17 -4.35
CA HIS A 124 -10.51 8.17 -4.45
C HIS A 124 -9.98 8.27 -5.88
N VAL A 125 -9.28 9.37 -6.17
CA VAL A 125 -8.64 9.63 -7.45
C VAL A 125 -7.16 9.93 -7.20
N THR A 126 -6.30 9.34 -8.01
CA THR A 126 -4.85 9.58 -8.00
C THR A 126 -4.35 9.73 -9.43
N ASP A 127 -3.29 10.50 -9.64
CA ASP A 127 -2.60 10.63 -10.93
C ASP A 127 -1.62 9.46 -11.15
N THR A 128 -2.10 8.23 -10.92
CA THR A 128 -1.30 7.00 -11.02
C THR A 128 -1.96 5.98 -11.94
N LEU A 129 -1.14 5.09 -12.50
CA LEU A 129 -1.60 3.85 -13.09
C LEU A 129 -1.34 2.74 -12.08
N ASP A 130 -2.40 2.05 -11.67
CA ASP A 130 -2.31 1.02 -10.66
C ASP A 130 -2.46 -0.37 -11.27
N ALA A 131 -1.56 -1.28 -10.91
CA ALA A 131 -1.67 -2.70 -11.19
C ALA A 131 -1.98 -3.43 -9.88
N ILE A 132 -3.13 -4.10 -9.81
CA ILE A 132 -3.59 -4.81 -8.61
C ILE A 132 -3.52 -6.30 -8.87
N ILE A 133 -2.83 -7.02 -7.98
CA ILE A 133 -2.72 -8.48 -8.02
C ILE A 133 -3.40 -9.04 -6.78
N LEU A 134 -4.50 -9.78 -6.98
CA LEU A 134 -5.20 -10.47 -5.90
C LEU A 134 -4.49 -11.78 -5.57
N ILE A 135 -3.95 -11.86 -4.36
CA ILE A 135 -3.22 -13.05 -3.88
C ILE A 135 -4.16 -14.03 -3.17
N LYS A 136 -5.11 -13.52 -2.39
CA LYS A 136 -6.03 -14.36 -1.61
C LYS A 136 -7.36 -13.64 -1.39
N GLY A 137 -8.44 -14.41 -1.36
CA GLY A 137 -9.79 -13.91 -1.08
C GLY A 137 -10.54 -13.50 -2.34
N GLN A 138 -11.56 -12.70 -2.13
CA GLN A 138 -12.39 -12.10 -3.19
C GLN A 138 -12.56 -10.62 -2.88
N VAL A 139 -12.44 -9.79 -3.89
CA VAL A 139 -12.65 -8.34 -3.78
C VAL A 139 -13.61 -7.89 -4.86
N LYS A 140 -14.27 -6.79 -4.60
CA LYS A 140 -15.09 -6.08 -5.57
C LYS A 140 -14.42 -4.75 -5.86
N LEU A 141 -14.03 -4.53 -7.11
CA LEU A 141 -13.54 -3.24 -7.55
C LEU A 141 -14.75 -2.35 -7.90
N ILE A 142 -14.85 -1.20 -7.26
CA ILE A 142 -15.93 -0.25 -7.45
C ILE A 142 -15.37 0.98 -8.14
N LEU A 143 -15.86 1.25 -9.35
CA LEU A 143 -15.50 2.43 -10.13
C LEU A 143 -16.74 3.33 -10.32
N ASP A 144 -16.56 4.53 -10.84
CA ASP A 144 -17.67 5.47 -11.06
C ASP A 144 -18.76 4.91 -11.96
N LYS A 145 -18.36 4.22 -13.03
CA LYS A 145 -19.28 3.71 -14.05
C LYS A 145 -19.59 2.21 -13.95
N GLU A 146 -18.70 1.44 -13.33
CA GLU A 146 -18.80 -0.02 -13.33
C GLU A 146 -18.28 -0.64 -12.04
N GLU A 147 -18.60 -1.90 -11.85
CA GLU A 147 -18.15 -2.75 -10.74
C GLU A 147 -17.75 -4.12 -11.29
N THR A 148 -16.70 -4.74 -10.73
CA THR A 148 -16.26 -6.08 -11.11
C THR A 148 -15.69 -6.87 -9.94
#